data_c240193e27cfecdaf6bfae10fab97db4
#
_entry.id   c240193e27cfecdaf6bfae10fab97db4
#
_cell.length_a   1.000
_cell.length_b   1.000
_cell.length_c   1.000
_cell.angle_alpha   90.00
_cell.angle_beta   90.00
_cell.angle_gamma   90.00
#
_symmetry.space_group_name_H-M   'P 1'
#
loop_
_entity.id
_entity.type
_entity.pdbx_description
1 polymer ?
#
loop_
_entity_poly.entity_id
_entity_poly.type
_entity_poly.pdbx_seq_one_letter_code
_entity_poly.pdbx_strand_id
1 'polypeptide(L)'
;MAGFVVSLVLALAVIVLALRLRRERRRRKELQMMASWPIPSITLQELDPVFTPGPFGASLDTEINFIGRGPMAVPGGTSDAEAWVLAVLAKRAAHMFEFGTCTGKTAYLWSRNAMAGARVVTLTLSPAQHRDYALAEGDTAIDTRFALEESSFVDFLYSGTAAADAITQLYGDSKQFDETPWHEWADLVFVDGSHARSYVESDSYKAMKMVKPGGLVVWHDYAGEAHAIGVFQALNELAKSVALRHVRGTTCVVWRRPVER
;
A
#
# COMPACT_ATOMS: atom_id res chain seq x y z
N MET A 1 38.74 -22.25 33.82
CA MET A 1 37.90 -22.38 32.60
C MET A 1 36.42 -22.16 32.88
N ALA A 2 35.79 -22.73 33.89
CA ALA A 2 34.34 -22.54 34.16
C ALA A 2 33.93 -21.07 34.38
N GLY A 3 34.67 -20.28 35.14
CA GLY A 3 34.36 -18.86 35.38
C GLY A 3 34.38 -18.00 34.14
N PHE A 4 35.27 -18.28 33.19
CA PHE A 4 35.35 -17.53 31.91
C PHE A 4 34.13 -17.85 31.01
N VAL A 5 33.70 -19.10 30.98
CA VAL A 5 32.51 -19.51 30.20
C VAL A 5 31.23 -18.84 30.76
N VAL A 6 31.09 -18.81 32.10
CA VAL A 6 29.96 -18.16 32.77
C VAL A 6 29.94 -16.65 32.46
N SER A 7 31.11 -15.99 32.53
CA SER A 7 31.19 -14.54 32.19
C SER A 7 30.85 -14.26 30.74
N LEU A 8 31.25 -15.10 29.79
CA LEU A 8 30.92 -14.97 28.38
C LEU A 8 29.44 -15.11 28.12
N VAL A 9 28.80 -16.12 28.75
CA VAL A 9 27.34 -16.35 28.63
C VAL A 9 26.54 -15.16 29.19
N LEU A 10 26.96 -14.62 30.35
CA LEU A 10 26.33 -13.45 30.95
C LEU A 10 26.48 -12.20 30.05
N ALA A 11 27.66 -11.98 29.48
CA ALA A 11 27.92 -10.88 28.56
C ALA A 11 27.01 -10.99 27.32
N LEU A 12 26.88 -12.17 26.73
CA LEU A 12 26.00 -12.43 25.59
C LEU A 12 24.52 -12.18 25.95
N ALA A 13 24.09 -12.65 27.12
CA ALA A 13 22.71 -12.43 27.59
C ALA A 13 22.40 -10.92 27.78
N VAL A 14 23.35 -10.17 28.33
CA VAL A 14 23.21 -8.71 28.47
C VAL A 14 23.12 -8.02 27.11
N ILE A 15 23.95 -8.42 26.14
CA ILE A 15 23.90 -7.87 24.77
C ILE A 15 22.54 -8.15 24.12
N VAL A 16 22.06 -9.40 24.19
CA VAL A 16 20.76 -9.80 23.64
C VAL A 16 19.62 -9.01 24.30
N LEU A 17 19.68 -8.85 25.61
CA LEU A 17 18.67 -8.06 26.35
C LEU A 17 18.71 -6.58 25.95
N ALA A 18 19.90 -6.02 25.82
CA ALA A 18 20.06 -4.62 25.38
C ALA A 18 19.53 -4.39 23.95
N LEU A 19 19.77 -5.34 23.04
CA LEU A 19 19.24 -5.28 21.67
C LEU A 19 17.71 -5.39 21.65
N ARG A 20 17.14 -6.29 22.48
CA ARG A 20 15.67 -6.40 22.62
C ARG A 20 15.06 -5.12 23.18
N LEU A 21 15.64 -4.54 24.23
CA LEU A 21 15.19 -3.29 24.81
C LEU A 21 15.28 -2.10 23.83
N ARG A 22 16.36 -2.04 23.02
CA ARG A 22 16.48 -1.02 21.96
C ARG A 22 15.39 -1.18 20.91
N ARG A 23 15.10 -2.41 20.47
CA ARG A 23 14.02 -2.72 19.52
C ARG A 23 12.65 -2.33 20.06
N GLU A 24 12.38 -2.67 21.33
CA GLU A 24 11.14 -2.30 22.03
C GLU A 24 10.97 -0.78 22.14
N ARG A 25 12.04 -0.06 22.54
CA ARG A 25 12.01 1.41 22.63
C ARG A 25 11.79 2.06 21.28
N ARG A 26 12.42 1.53 20.21
CA ARG A 26 12.20 2.01 18.85
C ARG A 26 10.74 1.81 18.43
N ARG A 27 10.21 0.60 18.62
CA ARG A 27 8.80 0.28 18.34
C ARG A 27 7.83 1.18 19.12
N ARG A 28 8.10 1.43 20.39
CA ARG A 28 7.26 2.35 21.20
C ARG A 28 7.31 3.79 20.67
N LYS A 29 8.48 4.26 20.25
CA LYS A 29 8.63 5.61 19.65
C LYS A 29 7.87 5.68 18.31
N GLU A 30 7.99 4.67 17.46
CA GLU A 30 7.24 4.59 16.19
C GLU A 30 5.72 4.62 16.45
N LEU A 31 5.23 3.82 17.39
CA LEU A 31 3.81 3.83 17.78
C LEU A 31 3.37 5.17 18.38
N GLN A 32 4.21 5.82 19.18
CA GLN A 32 3.91 7.15 19.73
C GLN A 32 3.92 8.23 18.66
N MET A 33 4.85 8.18 17.71
CA MET A 33 4.86 9.08 16.55
C MET A 33 3.58 8.91 15.73
N MET A 34 3.20 7.66 15.39
CA MET A 34 1.97 7.37 14.65
C MET A 34 0.72 7.85 15.38
N ALA A 35 0.71 7.79 16.72
CA ALA A 35 -0.41 8.30 17.53
C ALA A 35 -0.54 9.85 17.49
N SER A 36 0.55 10.56 17.15
CA SER A 36 0.58 12.02 17.03
C SER A 36 0.36 12.52 15.60
N TRP A 37 0.23 11.63 14.63
CA TRP A 37 0.01 12.00 13.24
C TRP A 37 -1.38 12.60 13.03
N PRO A 38 -1.53 13.57 12.08
CA PRO A 38 -2.80 14.26 11.85
C PRO A 38 -3.96 13.34 11.47
N ILE A 39 -3.66 12.25 10.74
CA ILE A 39 -4.68 11.29 10.33
C ILE A 39 -4.93 10.29 11.47
N PRO A 40 -6.15 10.22 12.03
CA PRO A 40 -6.46 9.31 13.12
C PRO A 40 -6.40 7.84 12.67
N SER A 41 -5.87 6.98 13.55
CA SER A 41 -5.72 5.55 13.29
C SER A 41 -7.00 4.78 13.61
N ILE A 42 -7.27 3.76 12.81
CA ILE A 42 -8.34 2.78 13.03
C ILE A 42 -7.78 1.36 13.14
N THR A 43 -8.56 0.48 13.74
CA THR A 43 -8.33 -0.97 13.75
C THR A 43 -8.81 -1.60 12.44
N LEU A 44 -8.43 -2.87 12.19
CA LEU A 44 -8.92 -3.62 11.03
C LEU A 44 -10.45 -3.82 11.07
N GLN A 45 -11.02 -4.05 12.26
CA GLN A 45 -12.48 -4.20 12.42
C GLN A 45 -13.24 -2.91 12.09
N GLU A 46 -12.65 -1.75 12.40
CA GLU A 46 -13.23 -0.44 12.03
C GLU A 46 -13.06 -0.14 10.53
N LEU A 47 -12.06 -0.73 9.88
CA LEU A 47 -11.84 -0.60 8.44
C LEU A 47 -12.94 -1.29 7.65
N ASP A 48 -13.18 -2.58 7.92
CA ASP A 48 -14.20 -3.34 7.22
C ASP A 48 -14.68 -4.55 8.06
N PRO A 49 -16.00 -4.86 8.08
CA PRO A 49 -16.54 -6.02 8.77
C PRO A 49 -15.95 -7.37 8.33
N VAL A 50 -15.34 -7.46 7.15
CA VAL A 50 -14.66 -8.69 6.70
C VAL A 50 -13.54 -9.10 7.64
N PHE A 51 -12.96 -8.18 8.40
CA PHE A 51 -11.95 -8.45 9.42
C PHE A 51 -12.52 -8.85 10.78
N THR A 52 -13.80 -9.22 10.86
CA THR A 52 -14.41 -9.67 12.11
C THR A 52 -13.68 -10.92 12.62
N PRO A 53 -13.22 -10.93 13.88
CA PRO A 53 -12.52 -12.07 14.44
C PRO A 53 -13.38 -13.32 14.51
N GLY A 54 -12.86 -14.44 14.04
CA GLY A 54 -13.39 -15.78 14.26
C GLY A 54 -12.55 -16.52 15.29
N PRO A 55 -12.81 -17.82 15.52
CA PRO A 55 -12.03 -18.65 16.44
C PRO A 55 -10.54 -18.72 16.10
N PHE A 56 -10.18 -18.54 14.83
CA PHE A 56 -8.81 -18.62 14.32
C PHE A 56 -8.31 -17.28 13.74
N GLY A 57 -8.98 -16.19 14.04
CA GLY A 57 -8.68 -14.87 13.48
C GLY A 57 -9.61 -14.46 12.33
N ALA A 58 -9.29 -13.34 11.67
CA ALA A 58 -10.06 -12.82 10.55
C ALA A 58 -9.59 -13.44 9.23
N SER A 59 -10.52 -13.76 8.32
CA SER A 59 -10.27 -14.12 6.91
C SER A 59 -9.07 -15.05 6.66
N LEU A 60 -9.17 -16.30 7.12
CA LEU A 60 -8.09 -17.29 7.04
C LEU A 60 -7.85 -17.88 5.65
N ASP A 61 -8.80 -17.72 4.74
CA ASP A 61 -8.77 -18.31 3.40
C ASP A 61 -8.15 -17.39 2.33
N THR A 62 -7.27 -16.49 2.74
CA THR A 62 -6.58 -15.56 1.85
C THR A 62 -5.33 -16.20 1.26
N GLU A 63 -5.16 -16.14 -0.04
CA GLU A 63 -3.96 -16.56 -0.72
C GLU A 63 -2.94 -15.41 -0.78
N ILE A 64 -1.76 -15.62 -0.18
CA ILE A 64 -0.63 -14.70 -0.22
C ILE A 64 0.56 -15.43 -0.82
N ASN A 65 0.88 -15.14 -2.09
CA ASN A 65 1.98 -15.77 -2.81
C ASN A 65 3.23 -14.88 -2.80
N PHE A 66 4.36 -15.47 -2.40
CA PHE A 66 5.71 -14.94 -2.59
C PHE A 66 5.90 -13.47 -2.20
N ILE A 67 5.29 -13.05 -1.12
CA ILE A 67 5.61 -11.75 -0.56
C ILE A 67 7.02 -11.82 0.01
N GLY A 68 7.35 -12.90 0.70
CA GLY A 68 8.70 -13.29 1.05
C GLY A 68 9.53 -12.22 1.77
N ARG A 69 10.79 -12.57 2.05
CA ARG A 69 11.76 -11.65 2.69
C ARG A 69 13.14 -11.85 2.09
N GLY A 70 13.95 -10.77 2.11
CA GLY A 70 15.31 -10.82 1.60
C GLY A 70 15.35 -11.17 0.10
N PRO A 71 16.30 -11.99 -0.33
CA PRO A 71 16.49 -12.29 -1.77
C PRO A 71 15.35 -13.11 -2.41
N MET A 72 14.42 -13.62 -1.61
CA MET A 72 13.24 -14.35 -2.09
C MET A 72 11.98 -13.48 -2.14
N ALA A 73 12.08 -12.20 -1.79
CA ALA A 73 10.96 -11.28 -1.83
C ALA A 73 10.61 -10.88 -3.26
N VAL A 74 9.32 -10.77 -3.55
CA VAL A 74 8.86 -10.07 -4.76
C VAL A 74 9.18 -8.57 -4.55
N PRO A 75 9.89 -7.91 -5.47
CA PRO A 75 10.17 -6.49 -5.37
C PRO A 75 8.89 -5.66 -5.22
N GLY A 76 8.98 -4.54 -4.49
CA GLY A 76 7.87 -3.65 -4.16
C GLY A 76 7.78 -3.42 -2.65
N GLY A 77 7.38 -2.22 -2.24
CA GLY A 77 7.40 -1.77 -0.84
C GLY A 77 6.36 -2.41 0.08
N THR A 78 5.33 -3.04 -0.46
CA THR A 78 4.21 -3.61 0.29
C THR A 78 4.67 -4.71 1.26
N SER A 79 4.43 -4.53 2.55
CA SER A 79 4.74 -5.52 3.58
C SER A 79 3.77 -6.71 3.55
N ASP A 80 4.15 -7.82 4.23
CA ASP A 80 3.29 -9.01 4.36
C ASP A 80 1.92 -8.66 4.99
N ALA A 81 1.91 -7.75 5.96
CA ALA A 81 0.68 -7.32 6.63
C ALA A 81 -0.23 -6.50 5.69
N GLU A 82 0.35 -5.58 4.92
CA GLU A 82 -0.38 -4.77 3.94
C GLU A 82 -0.92 -5.61 2.80
N ALA A 83 -0.12 -6.53 2.27
CA ALA A 83 -0.55 -7.47 1.25
C ALA A 83 -1.71 -8.34 1.73
N TRP A 84 -1.68 -8.81 2.99
CA TRP A 84 -2.80 -9.54 3.56
C TRP A 84 -4.05 -8.67 3.67
N VAL A 85 -3.93 -7.42 4.14
CA VAL A 85 -5.06 -6.48 4.21
C VAL A 85 -5.67 -6.25 2.84
N LEU A 86 -4.85 -5.96 1.82
CA LEU A 86 -5.29 -5.74 0.45
C LEU A 86 -5.96 -6.98 -0.16
N ALA A 87 -5.39 -8.18 0.06
CA ALA A 87 -5.96 -9.45 -0.38
C ALA A 87 -7.33 -9.74 0.27
N VAL A 88 -7.48 -9.43 1.56
CA VAL A 88 -8.76 -9.58 2.28
C VAL A 88 -9.81 -8.61 1.75
N LEU A 89 -9.44 -7.35 1.50
CA LEU A 89 -10.35 -6.35 0.92
C LEU A 89 -10.84 -6.76 -0.47
N ALA A 90 -9.99 -7.39 -1.28
CA ALA A 90 -10.34 -7.88 -2.61
C ALA A 90 -11.49 -8.91 -2.60
N LYS A 91 -11.66 -9.68 -1.51
CA LYS A 91 -12.73 -10.69 -1.41
C LYS A 91 -14.15 -10.14 -1.61
N ARG A 92 -14.36 -8.85 -1.40
CA ARG A 92 -15.64 -8.17 -1.55
C ARG A 92 -15.70 -7.21 -2.73
N ALA A 93 -14.63 -7.13 -3.52
CA ALA A 93 -14.53 -6.23 -4.65
C ALA A 93 -14.77 -6.99 -5.96
N ALA A 94 -15.66 -6.49 -6.80
CA ALA A 94 -15.85 -6.96 -8.17
C ALA A 94 -14.98 -6.15 -9.15
N HIS A 95 -14.72 -4.89 -8.86
CA HIS A 95 -13.92 -3.98 -9.68
C HIS A 95 -12.86 -3.30 -8.83
N MET A 96 -11.61 -3.43 -9.23
CA MET A 96 -10.46 -2.88 -8.52
C MET A 96 -9.58 -2.09 -9.46
N PHE A 97 -9.08 -0.95 -9.02
CA PHE A 97 -8.16 -0.11 -9.79
C PHE A 97 -6.92 0.21 -8.96
N GLU A 98 -5.73 0.10 -9.58
CA GLU A 98 -4.44 0.39 -8.99
C GLU A 98 -3.70 1.46 -9.78
N PHE A 99 -3.23 2.49 -9.10
CA PHE A 99 -2.22 3.42 -9.60
C PHE A 99 -0.86 2.94 -9.09
N GLY A 100 0.05 2.57 -10.01
CA GLY A 100 1.35 2.02 -9.68
C GLY A 100 1.39 0.49 -9.71
N THR A 101 1.77 -0.09 -10.87
CA THR A 101 1.84 -1.55 -11.02
C THR A 101 3.09 -2.16 -10.39
N CYS A 102 4.24 -1.46 -10.46
CA CYS A 102 5.55 -2.00 -10.09
C CYS A 102 5.75 -3.42 -10.65
N THR A 103 5.95 -4.43 -9.83
CA THR A 103 6.06 -5.85 -10.24
C THR A 103 4.71 -6.55 -10.49
N GLY A 104 3.57 -5.86 -10.32
CA GLY A 104 2.24 -6.43 -10.44
C GLY A 104 1.80 -7.28 -9.25
N LYS A 105 2.47 -7.15 -8.10
CA LYS A 105 2.19 -7.92 -6.88
C LYS A 105 0.76 -7.73 -6.38
N THR A 106 0.31 -6.49 -6.23
CA THR A 106 -1.04 -6.19 -5.72
C THR A 106 -2.11 -6.65 -6.70
N ALA A 107 -1.96 -6.34 -7.99
CA ALA A 107 -2.89 -6.80 -9.03
C ALA A 107 -3.01 -8.33 -9.04
N TYR A 108 -1.88 -9.05 -8.93
CA TYR A 108 -1.86 -10.51 -8.83
C TYR A 108 -2.59 -11.00 -7.57
N LEU A 109 -2.29 -10.45 -6.40
CA LEU A 109 -2.94 -10.84 -5.14
C LEU A 109 -4.44 -10.58 -5.17
N TRP A 110 -4.87 -9.48 -5.75
CA TRP A 110 -6.27 -9.16 -5.92
C TRP A 110 -6.97 -10.18 -6.79
N SER A 111 -6.42 -10.51 -7.97
CA SER A 111 -7.02 -11.49 -8.87
C SER A 111 -7.15 -12.88 -8.23
N ARG A 112 -6.20 -13.25 -7.34
CA ARG A 112 -6.21 -14.53 -6.64
C ARG A 112 -7.22 -14.60 -5.48
N ASN A 113 -7.60 -13.47 -4.92
CA ASN A 113 -8.45 -13.39 -3.73
C ASN A 113 -9.84 -12.84 -4.00
N ALA A 114 -10.07 -12.20 -5.13
CA ALA A 114 -11.35 -11.61 -5.48
C ALA A 114 -12.42 -12.67 -5.82
N MET A 115 -13.66 -12.23 -5.87
CA MET A 115 -14.77 -13.10 -6.30
C MET A 115 -14.61 -13.49 -7.78
N ALA A 116 -15.21 -14.61 -8.16
CA ALA A 116 -15.23 -15.04 -9.55
C ALA A 116 -15.82 -13.96 -10.47
N GLY A 117 -15.14 -13.69 -11.58
CA GLY A 117 -15.52 -12.65 -12.55
C GLY A 117 -15.10 -11.23 -12.16
N ALA A 118 -14.39 -11.04 -11.05
CA ALA A 118 -13.83 -9.74 -10.69
C ALA A 118 -12.85 -9.23 -11.76
N ARG A 119 -12.73 -7.91 -11.86
CA ARG A 119 -11.85 -7.21 -12.80
C ARG A 119 -10.85 -6.35 -12.03
N VAL A 120 -9.58 -6.47 -12.37
CA VAL A 120 -8.48 -5.65 -11.86
C VAL A 120 -7.95 -4.80 -13.01
N VAL A 121 -7.82 -3.52 -12.79
CA VAL A 121 -7.15 -2.60 -13.71
C VAL A 121 -5.97 -2.01 -12.98
N THR A 122 -4.79 -1.99 -13.61
CA THR A 122 -3.59 -1.40 -13.03
C THR A 122 -2.91 -0.50 -14.04
N LEU A 123 -2.50 0.68 -13.61
CA LEU A 123 -1.90 1.73 -14.43
C LEU A 123 -0.46 1.99 -13.99
N THR A 124 0.47 1.99 -14.92
CA THR A 124 1.86 2.40 -14.68
C THR A 124 2.42 3.21 -15.84
N LEU A 125 3.43 4.00 -15.56
CA LEU A 125 4.25 4.62 -16.60
C LEU A 125 5.10 3.54 -17.25
N SER A 126 5.10 3.44 -18.59
CA SER A 126 6.01 2.50 -19.27
C SER A 126 7.43 3.07 -19.35
N PRO A 127 8.47 2.22 -19.45
CA PRO A 127 9.84 2.69 -19.63
C PRO A 127 10.02 3.65 -20.84
N ALA A 128 9.24 3.45 -21.91
CA ALA A 128 9.26 4.33 -23.08
C ALA A 128 8.69 5.74 -22.79
N GLN A 129 7.90 5.87 -21.74
CA GLN A 129 7.22 7.10 -21.32
C GLN A 129 7.90 7.78 -20.12
N HIS A 130 9.04 7.31 -19.65
CA HIS A 130 9.75 7.89 -18.50
C HIS A 130 10.03 9.40 -18.65
N ARG A 131 10.19 9.89 -19.88
CA ARG A 131 10.32 11.33 -20.19
C ARG A 131 9.06 12.15 -19.93
N ASP A 132 7.90 11.49 -19.84
CA ASP A 132 6.61 12.15 -19.63
C ASP A 132 6.36 12.42 -18.13
N TYR A 133 7.16 11.79 -17.25
CA TYR A 133 7.11 12.03 -15.82
C TYR A 133 7.57 13.44 -15.49
N ALA A 134 6.67 14.24 -14.93
CA ALA A 134 6.91 15.66 -14.69
C ALA A 134 6.66 16.05 -13.23
N LEU A 135 7.72 16.53 -12.56
CA LEU A 135 7.65 17.13 -11.24
C LEU A 135 6.95 18.50 -11.31
N ALA A 136 6.27 18.84 -10.21
CA ALA A 136 5.74 20.17 -9.94
C ALA A 136 6.50 20.84 -8.80
N GLU A 137 6.17 22.08 -8.49
CA GLU A 137 6.73 22.79 -7.35
C GLU A 137 6.44 22.05 -6.04
N GLY A 138 7.47 21.81 -5.26
CA GLY A 138 7.41 21.07 -3.98
C GLY A 138 7.68 19.57 -4.09
N ASP A 139 7.78 19.01 -5.30
CA ASP A 139 8.23 17.63 -5.51
C ASP A 139 9.77 17.53 -5.41
N THR A 140 10.29 16.35 -5.14
CA THR A 140 11.73 16.12 -4.99
C THR A 140 12.32 15.26 -6.10
N ALA A 141 13.60 15.48 -6.44
CA ALA A 141 14.27 14.66 -7.45
C ALA A 141 14.41 13.18 -7.05
N ILE A 142 14.33 12.87 -5.76
CA ILE A 142 14.37 11.50 -5.27
C ILE A 142 13.08 10.75 -5.63
N ASP A 143 11.94 11.45 -5.65
CA ASP A 143 10.65 10.87 -6.05
C ASP A 143 10.67 10.42 -7.51
N THR A 144 11.33 11.22 -8.40
CA THR A 144 11.55 10.81 -9.80
C THR A 144 12.31 9.50 -9.89
N ARG A 145 13.39 9.35 -9.14
CA ARG A 145 14.21 8.13 -9.19
C ARG A 145 13.37 6.91 -8.79
N PHE A 146 12.64 6.98 -7.69
CA PHE A 146 11.78 5.89 -7.24
C PHE A 146 10.69 5.58 -8.27
N ALA A 147 9.99 6.59 -8.79
CA ALA A 147 8.95 6.39 -9.78
C ALA A 147 9.48 5.70 -11.06
N LEU A 148 10.68 6.08 -11.53
CA LEU A 148 11.28 5.47 -12.72
C LEU A 148 11.82 4.06 -12.45
N GLU A 149 12.37 3.79 -11.26
CA GLU A 149 12.78 2.45 -10.84
C GLU A 149 11.58 1.51 -10.75
N GLU A 150 10.49 1.92 -10.12
CA GLU A 150 9.27 1.13 -9.94
C GLU A 150 8.46 0.94 -11.22
N SER A 151 8.56 1.85 -12.18
CA SER A 151 7.93 1.73 -13.50
C SER A 151 8.83 1.10 -14.57
N SER A 152 9.98 0.57 -14.20
CA SER A 152 10.91 -0.09 -15.15
C SER A 152 10.54 -1.54 -15.48
N PHE A 153 9.63 -2.14 -14.74
CA PHE A 153 9.19 -3.53 -14.95
C PHE A 153 8.32 -3.63 -16.20
N VAL A 154 8.57 -4.64 -17.03
CA VAL A 154 7.81 -4.97 -18.25
C VAL A 154 7.19 -6.36 -18.18
N ASP A 155 7.74 -7.23 -17.35
CA ASP A 155 7.19 -8.53 -16.99
C ASP A 155 6.65 -8.47 -15.57
N PHE A 156 5.40 -8.83 -15.41
CA PHE A 156 4.69 -8.73 -14.14
C PHE A 156 4.47 -10.13 -13.54
N LEU A 157 4.29 -10.18 -12.22
CA LEU A 157 4.06 -11.43 -11.48
C LEU A 157 2.87 -12.23 -12.02
N TYR A 158 1.88 -11.58 -12.59
CA TYR A 158 0.72 -12.24 -13.22
C TYR A 158 0.95 -12.65 -14.67
N SER A 159 2.03 -12.19 -15.35
CA SER A 159 2.30 -12.51 -16.76
C SER A 159 2.41 -14.02 -16.98
N GLY A 160 1.68 -14.55 -17.95
CA GLY A 160 1.66 -15.99 -18.26
C GLY A 160 0.95 -16.87 -17.23
N THR A 161 0.27 -16.30 -16.25
CA THR A 161 -0.55 -17.03 -15.27
C THR A 161 -2.04 -16.88 -15.59
N ALA A 162 -2.89 -17.76 -15.05
CA ALA A 162 -4.34 -17.62 -15.13
C ALA A 162 -4.89 -16.34 -14.47
N ALA A 163 -4.11 -15.69 -13.62
CA ALA A 163 -4.45 -14.41 -13.01
C ALA A 163 -4.55 -13.29 -14.06
N ALA A 164 -3.77 -13.37 -15.14
CA ALA A 164 -3.73 -12.36 -16.20
C ALA A 164 -5.10 -12.15 -16.87
N ASP A 165 -5.95 -13.17 -16.93
CA ASP A 165 -7.27 -13.07 -17.57
C ASP A 165 -8.21 -12.08 -16.85
N ALA A 166 -7.99 -11.85 -15.56
CA ALA A 166 -8.75 -10.89 -14.74
C ALA A 166 -8.11 -9.50 -14.68
N ILE A 167 -6.88 -9.33 -15.19
CA ILE A 167 -6.07 -8.11 -15.04
C ILE A 167 -5.96 -7.38 -16.38
N THR A 168 -6.26 -6.09 -16.36
CA THR A 168 -6.03 -5.18 -17.49
C THR A 168 -4.88 -4.24 -17.13
N GLN A 169 -3.75 -4.37 -17.84
CA GLN A 169 -2.62 -3.45 -17.71
C GLN A 169 -2.82 -2.22 -18.61
N LEU A 170 -2.77 -1.05 -18.00
CA LEU A 170 -2.75 0.24 -18.68
C LEU A 170 -1.36 0.88 -18.55
N TYR A 171 -0.98 1.64 -19.57
CA TYR A 171 0.27 2.39 -19.59
C TYR A 171 0.01 3.87 -19.83
N GLY A 172 0.62 4.72 -19.03
CA GLY A 172 0.53 6.17 -19.15
C GLY A 172 0.97 6.89 -17.88
N ASP A 173 1.21 8.19 -18.03
CA ASP A 173 1.39 9.09 -16.89
C ASP A 173 0.04 9.26 -16.17
N SER A 174 0.00 8.95 -14.88
CA SER A 174 -1.24 9.01 -14.08
C SER A 174 -1.81 10.44 -14.01
N LYS A 175 -0.97 11.48 -14.08
CA LYS A 175 -1.44 12.87 -14.17
C LYS A 175 -2.23 13.14 -15.46
N GLN A 176 -1.85 12.51 -16.57
CA GLN A 176 -2.49 12.66 -17.88
C GLN A 176 -3.62 11.64 -18.12
N PHE A 177 -3.73 10.65 -17.28
CA PHE A 177 -4.75 9.60 -17.38
C PHE A 177 -6.15 10.20 -17.27
N ASP A 178 -7.01 9.87 -18.25
CA ASP A 178 -8.43 10.23 -18.21
C ASP A 178 -9.21 9.23 -17.35
N GLU A 179 -9.58 9.66 -16.17
CA GLU A 179 -10.35 8.86 -15.23
C GLU A 179 -11.85 8.83 -15.53
N THR A 180 -12.33 9.66 -16.46
CA THR A 180 -13.77 9.84 -16.74
C THR A 180 -14.51 8.54 -17.05
N PRO A 181 -13.97 7.61 -17.88
CA PRO A 181 -14.62 6.32 -18.14
C PRO A 181 -14.73 5.42 -16.92
N TRP A 182 -14.00 5.72 -15.84
CA TRP A 182 -13.89 4.94 -14.62
C TRP A 182 -14.66 5.54 -13.43
N HIS A 183 -15.38 6.64 -13.62
CA HIS A 183 -16.16 7.25 -12.56
C HIS A 183 -17.16 6.25 -11.98
N GLU A 184 -17.15 6.12 -10.63
CA GLU A 184 -18.02 5.21 -9.87
C GLU A 184 -17.96 3.74 -10.33
N TRP A 185 -16.83 3.33 -10.91
CA TRP A 185 -16.63 1.98 -11.41
C TRP A 185 -16.03 1.04 -10.36
N ALA A 186 -15.11 1.50 -9.54
CA ALA A 186 -14.33 0.66 -8.63
C ALA A 186 -15.00 0.48 -7.27
N ASP A 187 -14.96 -0.74 -6.75
CA ASP A 187 -15.27 -1.05 -5.35
C ASP A 187 -14.07 -0.75 -4.45
N LEU A 188 -12.85 -0.91 -5.00
CA LEU A 188 -11.57 -0.70 -4.33
C LEU A 188 -10.60 0.01 -5.28
N VAL A 189 -10.01 1.10 -4.83
CA VAL A 189 -8.93 1.80 -5.53
C VAL A 189 -7.70 1.83 -4.64
N PHE A 190 -6.54 1.51 -5.19
CA PHE A 190 -5.25 1.59 -4.51
C PHE A 190 -4.36 2.63 -5.18
N VAL A 191 -3.85 3.57 -4.42
CA VAL A 191 -2.94 4.62 -4.86
C VAL A 191 -1.57 4.30 -4.29
N ASP A 192 -0.72 3.71 -5.13
CA ASP A 192 0.61 3.20 -4.81
C ASP A 192 1.58 3.48 -5.98
N GLY A 193 1.45 4.65 -6.57
CA GLY A 193 2.26 5.10 -7.70
C GLY A 193 3.47 5.92 -7.25
N SER A 194 3.58 7.14 -7.75
CA SER A 194 4.68 8.04 -7.38
C SER A 194 4.55 8.59 -5.96
N HIS A 195 5.69 8.74 -5.27
CA HIS A 195 5.76 9.42 -3.97
C HIS A 195 5.78 10.96 -4.08
N ALA A 196 5.89 11.52 -5.29
CA ALA A 196 5.85 12.96 -5.49
C ALA A 196 4.48 13.53 -5.08
N ARG A 197 4.50 14.59 -4.28
CA ARG A 197 3.29 15.21 -3.73
C ARG A 197 2.24 15.49 -4.79
N SER A 198 2.67 16.08 -5.91
CA SER A 198 1.76 16.48 -7.00
C SER A 198 1.09 15.28 -7.69
N TYR A 199 1.77 14.12 -7.74
CA TYR A 199 1.19 12.88 -8.24
C TYR A 199 0.18 12.30 -7.25
N VAL A 200 0.53 12.23 -5.98
CA VAL A 200 -0.39 11.75 -4.93
C VAL A 200 -1.66 12.59 -4.90
N GLU A 201 -1.56 13.92 -5.01
CA GLU A 201 -2.71 14.83 -5.07
C GLU A 201 -3.59 14.54 -6.30
N SER A 202 -2.97 14.40 -7.49
CA SER A 202 -3.67 14.09 -8.74
C SER A 202 -4.37 12.73 -8.67
N ASP A 203 -3.64 11.70 -8.28
CA ASP A 203 -4.16 10.33 -8.24
C ASP A 203 -5.24 10.17 -7.17
N SER A 204 -5.11 10.87 -6.04
CA SER A 204 -6.15 10.93 -5.00
C SER A 204 -7.46 11.51 -5.53
N TYR A 205 -7.39 12.65 -6.25
CA TYR A 205 -8.56 13.28 -6.83
C TYR A 205 -9.28 12.34 -7.80
N LYS A 206 -8.53 11.66 -8.67
CA LYS A 206 -9.06 10.68 -9.62
C LYS A 206 -9.66 9.46 -8.91
N ALA A 207 -8.92 8.87 -7.98
CA ALA A 207 -9.36 7.71 -7.19
C ALA A 207 -10.69 7.95 -6.47
N MET A 208 -10.86 9.14 -5.89
CA MET A 208 -12.08 9.51 -5.16
C MET A 208 -13.30 9.64 -6.08
N LYS A 209 -13.12 9.97 -7.36
CA LYS A 209 -14.19 9.96 -8.37
C LYS A 209 -14.48 8.55 -8.89
N MET A 210 -13.43 7.74 -9.04
CA MET A 210 -13.51 6.40 -9.61
C MET A 210 -14.15 5.39 -8.68
N VAL A 211 -14.05 5.58 -7.36
CA VAL A 211 -14.64 4.68 -6.37
C VAL A 211 -16.15 4.88 -6.27
N LYS A 212 -16.90 3.77 -6.21
CA LYS A 212 -18.37 3.78 -6.00
C LYS A 212 -18.76 4.32 -4.63
N PRO A 213 -19.98 4.83 -4.45
CA PRO A 213 -20.55 5.03 -3.11
C PRO A 213 -20.44 3.73 -2.28
N GLY A 214 -19.92 3.83 -1.06
CA GLY A 214 -19.62 2.68 -0.19
C GLY A 214 -18.30 1.95 -0.47
N GLY A 215 -17.66 2.21 -1.61
CA GLY A 215 -16.35 1.68 -1.96
C GLY A 215 -15.20 2.32 -1.18
N LEU A 216 -14.00 1.82 -1.36
CA LEU A 216 -12.83 2.16 -0.56
C LEU A 216 -11.69 2.65 -1.45
N VAL A 217 -11.08 3.77 -1.07
CA VAL A 217 -9.76 4.19 -1.57
C VAL A 217 -8.72 3.87 -0.50
N VAL A 218 -7.62 3.28 -0.90
CA VAL A 218 -6.46 2.96 -0.06
C VAL A 218 -5.24 3.66 -0.65
N TRP A 219 -4.50 4.39 0.16
CA TRP A 219 -3.19 4.97 -0.17
C TRP A 219 -2.10 4.23 0.57
N HIS A 220 -0.98 4.02 -0.10
CA HIS A 220 0.22 3.42 0.47
C HIS A 220 1.23 4.48 0.94
N ASP A 221 2.29 4.04 1.61
CA ASP A 221 3.47 4.83 1.99
C ASP A 221 3.22 6.05 2.89
N TYR A 222 2.15 6.04 3.68
CA TYR A 222 2.00 7.02 4.75
C TYR A 222 2.94 6.65 5.91
N ALA A 223 4.25 6.85 5.67
CA ALA A 223 5.34 6.40 6.54
C ALA A 223 6.08 7.55 7.25
N GLY A 224 5.55 8.77 7.16
CA GLY A 224 6.12 9.98 7.75
C GLY A 224 7.13 10.68 6.83
N GLU A 225 7.53 11.89 7.24
CA GLU A 225 8.39 12.79 6.44
C GLU A 225 9.75 12.18 6.08
N ALA A 226 10.27 11.27 6.89
CA ALA A 226 11.59 10.68 6.68
C ALA A 226 11.63 9.64 5.55
N HIS A 227 10.49 9.14 5.11
CA HIS A 227 10.40 8.02 4.15
C HIS A 227 9.71 8.41 2.85
N ALA A 228 8.55 9.06 2.93
CA ALA A 228 7.74 9.46 1.78
C ALA A 228 7.10 10.82 2.04
N ILE A 229 7.92 11.88 2.01
CA ILE A 229 7.49 13.23 2.39
C ILE A 229 6.31 13.73 1.56
N GLY A 230 6.32 13.48 0.25
CA GLY A 230 5.25 13.93 -0.65
C GLY A 230 3.92 13.25 -0.34
N VAL A 231 3.93 11.93 -0.09
CA VAL A 231 2.74 11.17 0.35
C VAL A 231 2.23 11.71 1.69
N PHE A 232 3.12 11.89 2.67
CA PHE A 232 2.76 12.38 3.99
C PHE A 232 2.13 13.77 3.93
N GLN A 233 2.69 14.68 3.15
CA GLN A 233 2.18 16.05 3.00
C GLN A 233 0.84 16.08 2.25
N ALA A 234 0.73 15.37 1.11
CA ALA A 234 -0.49 15.32 0.31
C ALA A 234 -1.68 14.77 1.10
N LEU A 235 -1.48 13.65 1.81
CA LEU A 235 -2.56 13.04 2.59
C LEU A 235 -2.95 13.86 3.83
N ASN A 236 -2.00 14.52 4.49
CA ASN A 236 -2.31 15.44 5.59
C ASN A 236 -3.07 16.68 5.11
N GLU A 237 -2.78 17.19 3.92
CA GLU A 237 -3.56 18.29 3.32
C GLU A 237 -4.98 17.82 2.97
N LEU A 238 -5.11 16.67 2.31
CA LEU A 238 -6.40 16.07 1.97
C LEU A 238 -7.24 15.78 3.23
N ALA A 239 -6.61 15.36 4.33
CA ALA A 239 -7.27 15.06 5.59
C ALA A 239 -7.96 16.28 6.26
N LYS A 240 -7.65 17.51 5.84
CA LYS A 240 -8.33 18.71 6.33
C LYS A 240 -9.77 18.81 5.85
N SER A 241 -10.07 18.21 4.70
CA SER A 241 -11.40 18.24 4.06
C SER A 241 -12.05 16.85 3.95
N VAL A 242 -11.27 15.78 4.03
CA VAL A 242 -11.73 14.40 3.85
C VAL A 242 -11.44 13.59 5.11
N ALA A 243 -12.40 12.78 5.55
CA ALA A 243 -12.28 11.97 6.76
C ALA A 243 -11.38 10.74 6.55
N LEU A 244 -10.09 10.96 6.29
CA LEU A 244 -9.09 9.90 6.14
C LEU A 244 -8.85 9.13 7.45
N ARG A 245 -8.46 7.86 7.35
CA ARG A 245 -8.10 7.00 8.48
C ARG A 245 -6.84 6.21 8.18
N HIS A 246 -5.91 6.16 9.12
CA HIS A 246 -4.69 5.37 9.03
C HIS A 246 -4.91 3.97 9.62
N VAL A 247 -4.59 2.93 8.87
CA VAL A 247 -4.75 1.53 9.31
C VAL A 247 -3.58 1.12 10.19
N ARG A 248 -3.85 0.79 11.45
CA ARG A 248 -2.82 0.43 12.43
C ARG A 248 -1.99 -0.76 11.97
N GLY A 249 -0.67 -0.62 12.12
CA GLY A 249 0.29 -1.67 11.77
C GLY A 249 0.67 -1.73 10.30
N THR A 250 0.22 -0.77 9.50
CA THR A 250 0.53 -0.60 8.08
C THR A 250 0.95 0.84 7.80
N THR A 251 1.37 1.12 6.57
CA THR A 251 1.51 2.48 6.04
C THR A 251 0.28 2.92 5.24
N CYS A 252 -0.80 2.13 5.28
CA CYS A 252 -2.02 2.40 4.52
C CYS A 252 -2.89 3.47 5.18
N VAL A 253 -3.35 4.42 4.39
CA VAL A 253 -4.44 5.35 4.72
C VAL A 253 -5.65 4.98 3.90
N VAL A 254 -6.85 5.16 4.43
CA VAL A 254 -8.09 4.77 3.78
C VAL A 254 -9.15 5.85 3.86
N TRP A 255 -10.03 5.85 2.86
CA TRP A 255 -11.27 6.61 2.85
C TRP A 255 -12.37 5.77 2.22
N ARG A 256 -13.46 5.62 2.96
CA ARG A 256 -14.68 5.00 2.43
C ARG A 256 -15.60 6.09 1.91
N ARG A 257 -15.96 6.01 0.63
CA ARG A 257 -16.90 6.96 0.03
C ARG A 257 -18.26 6.83 0.71
N PRO A 258 -18.84 7.94 1.20
CA PRO A 258 -20.18 7.91 1.78
C PRO A 258 -21.23 7.37 0.79
N VAL A 259 -22.21 6.66 1.30
CA VAL A 259 -23.42 6.33 0.55
C VAL A 259 -24.41 7.46 0.78
N GLU A 260 -24.78 8.17 -0.26
CA GLU A 260 -25.85 9.17 -0.18
C GLU A 260 -27.14 8.46 0.25
N ARG A 261 -27.76 8.97 1.29
CA ARG A 261 -29.03 8.44 1.83
C ARG A 261 -30.21 9.05 1.13
#